data_d34cd5e7ba7462c10ae440baba3bc6af
#
_entry.id   d34cd5e7ba7462c10ae440baba3bc6af
#
_cell.length_a   1.000
_cell.length_b   1.000
_cell.length_c   1.000
_cell.angle_alpha   90.00
_cell.angle_beta   90.00
_cell.angle_gamma   90.00
#
_symmetry.space_group_name_H-M   'P 1'
#
loop_
_entity.id
_entity.type
_entity.pdbx_description
1 polymer ?
#
loop_
_entity_poly.entity_id
_entity_poly.type
_entity_poly.pdbx_seq_one_letter_code
_entity_poly.pdbx_strand_id
1 'polypeptide(L)'
;MFRPNIAAAVRLNRHSDKRSDEAFIAEQMNAAQARFMVLVAEKPVIQSSGPGEEGATRWFSLADLQSYGFPVEQAYFLGTHPSDGGGRFALAISEDLAKTAPNPVETMHPAVDLRSLAMQEALPSEDISTIGMAKALHHWHDTARYCGQCGGATAIKDGGWRRACGSCNRQHFPRTDPVVIMLITHGHDLLLGRSPGWPDGM
;
A
#
# COMPACT_ATOMS: atom_id res chain seq x y z
N MET A 1 -6.45 -23.60 11.39
CA MET A 1 -6.32 -22.61 12.46
C MET A 1 -6.69 -21.26 11.89
N PHE A 2 -7.75 -20.63 12.36
CA PHE A 2 -8.23 -19.36 11.82
C PHE A 2 -7.22 -18.27 12.22
N ARG A 3 -6.45 -17.71 11.27
CA ARG A 3 -5.59 -16.56 11.57
C ARG A 3 -6.42 -15.30 11.71
N PRO A 4 -6.16 -14.45 12.70
CA PRO A 4 -6.91 -13.23 12.90
C PRO A 4 -6.74 -12.31 11.68
N ASN A 5 -7.76 -11.52 11.44
CA ASN A 5 -7.91 -10.54 10.38
C ASN A 5 -6.59 -9.81 10.04
N ILE A 6 -6.03 -10.09 8.87
CA ILE A 6 -4.78 -9.49 8.38
C ILE A 6 -4.86 -7.95 8.45
N ALA A 7 -6.04 -7.36 8.19
CA ALA A 7 -6.25 -5.92 8.27
C ALA A 7 -6.05 -5.32 9.69
N ALA A 8 -6.13 -6.14 10.74
CA ALA A 8 -5.92 -5.70 12.13
C ALA A 8 -4.44 -5.73 12.56
N ALA A 9 -3.54 -6.24 11.72
CA ALA A 9 -2.11 -6.38 12.06
C ALA A 9 -1.30 -5.10 11.86
N VAL A 10 -1.86 -4.05 11.21
CA VAL A 10 -1.14 -2.77 11.00
C VAL A 10 -0.92 -2.07 12.33
N ARG A 11 0.35 -1.94 12.72
CA ARG A 11 0.75 -1.28 13.98
C ARG A 11 1.07 0.19 13.83
N LEU A 12 1.07 0.73 12.61
CA LEU A 12 1.44 2.12 12.34
C LEU A 12 0.46 3.09 13.00
N ASN A 13 0.99 4.09 13.72
CA ASN A 13 0.19 5.26 14.09
C ASN A 13 -0.05 6.10 12.85
N ARG A 14 -1.30 6.18 12.42
CA ARG A 14 -1.68 6.76 11.13
C ARG A 14 -1.76 8.26 11.13
N HIS A 15 -1.69 8.93 12.28
CA HIS A 15 -1.73 10.39 12.45
C HIS A 15 -2.79 11.07 11.57
N SER A 16 -4.03 10.59 11.61
CA SER A 16 -5.12 11.11 10.76
C SER A 16 -5.41 12.58 11.01
N ASP A 17 -5.12 13.08 12.19
CA ASP A 17 -5.21 14.47 12.63
C ASP A 17 -4.09 15.38 12.11
N LYS A 18 -2.95 14.81 11.70
CA LYS A 18 -1.74 15.55 11.28
C LYS A 18 -1.41 15.43 9.80
N ARG A 19 -2.15 14.62 9.03
CA ARG A 19 -1.85 14.40 7.60
C ARG A 19 -1.97 15.63 6.73
N SER A 20 -2.78 16.62 7.13
CA SER A 20 -2.93 17.91 6.45
C SER A 20 -1.82 18.91 6.78
N ASP A 21 -0.98 18.62 7.77
CA ASP A 21 0.19 19.42 8.12
C ASP A 21 1.37 19.01 7.22
N GLU A 22 1.63 19.83 6.21
CA GLU A 22 2.71 19.57 5.25
C GLU A 22 4.09 19.64 5.94
N ALA A 23 4.26 20.45 6.99
CA ALA A 23 5.51 20.54 7.74
C ALA A 23 5.76 19.23 8.51
N PHE A 24 4.74 18.69 9.16
CA PHE A 24 4.83 17.40 9.84
C PHE A 24 5.20 16.27 8.86
N ILE A 25 4.55 16.21 7.69
CA ILE A 25 4.87 15.19 6.68
C ILE A 25 6.31 15.32 6.18
N ALA A 26 6.76 16.56 5.92
CA ALA A 26 8.14 16.83 5.50
C ALA A 26 9.17 16.45 6.59
N GLU A 27 8.89 16.75 7.85
CA GLU A 27 9.72 16.34 8.98
C GLU A 27 9.84 14.83 9.06
N GLN A 28 8.71 14.09 8.99
CA GLN A 28 8.70 12.63 9.01
C GLN A 28 9.45 12.01 7.82
N MET A 29 9.36 12.63 6.64
CA MET A 29 10.05 12.17 5.43
C MET A 29 11.56 12.33 5.50
N ASN A 30 12.04 13.43 6.08
CA ASN A 30 13.47 13.76 6.18
C ASN A 30 14.14 13.21 7.45
N ALA A 31 13.40 12.62 8.37
CA ALA A 31 13.95 12.02 9.57
C ALA A 31 14.85 10.81 9.23
N ALA A 32 15.95 10.63 9.97
CA ALA A 32 16.88 9.51 9.76
C ALA A 32 16.21 8.11 9.88
N GLN A 33 15.12 8.03 10.65
CA GLN A 33 14.31 6.82 10.85
C GLN A 33 13.25 6.62 9.76
N ALA A 34 13.09 7.57 8.81
CA ALA A 34 12.15 7.41 7.70
C ALA A 34 12.47 6.18 6.87
N ARG A 35 11.45 5.41 6.51
CA ARG A 35 11.59 4.21 5.69
C ARG A 35 10.52 4.19 4.61
N PHE A 36 10.91 3.74 3.44
CA PHE A 36 10.12 3.76 2.23
C PHE A 36 9.95 2.35 1.69
N MET A 37 8.71 1.95 1.50
CA MET A 37 8.34 0.76 0.74
C MET A 37 8.25 1.15 -0.74
N VAL A 38 8.83 0.34 -1.63
CA VAL A 38 8.70 0.55 -3.07
C VAL A 38 7.74 -0.46 -3.67
N LEU A 39 6.79 0.02 -4.46
CA LEU A 39 5.91 -0.76 -5.30
C LEU A 39 6.33 -0.59 -6.76
N VAL A 40 6.68 -1.67 -7.45
CA VAL A 40 6.99 -1.67 -8.89
C VAL A 40 5.79 -2.30 -9.61
N ALA A 41 5.10 -1.52 -10.45
CA ALA A 41 3.87 -1.97 -11.13
C ALA A 41 2.91 -2.68 -10.15
N GLU A 42 2.59 -2.03 -9.03
CA GLU A 42 1.74 -2.52 -7.93
C GLU A 42 2.29 -3.71 -7.11
N LYS A 43 3.47 -4.21 -7.40
CA LYS A 43 4.08 -5.32 -6.67
C LYS A 43 5.12 -4.80 -5.67
N PRO A 44 5.08 -5.23 -4.39
CA PRO A 44 6.05 -4.77 -3.39
C PRO A 44 7.45 -5.34 -3.68
N VAL A 45 8.46 -4.54 -3.39
CA VAL A 45 9.83 -5.05 -3.30
C VAL A 45 10.02 -5.72 -1.94
N ILE A 46 10.39 -7.00 -1.96
CA ILE A 46 10.60 -7.80 -0.74
C ILE A 46 12.05 -8.22 -0.61
N GLN A 47 12.46 -8.48 0.61
CA GLN A 47 13.72 -9.13 0.93
C GLN A 47 13.45 -10.62 1.19
N SER A 48 14.02 -11.49 0.37
CA SER A 48 13.97 -12.94 0.60
C SER A 48 15.03 -13.32 1.61
N SER A 49 14.67 -14.18 2.55
CA SER A 49 15.62 -14.72 3.55
C SER A 49 16.23 -16.07 3.14
N GLY A 50 15.75 -16.67 2.05
CA GLY A 50 16.18 -17.97 1.56
C GLY A 50 15.03 -18.95 1.31
N PRO A 51 15.28 -20.12 0.75
CA PRO A 51 14.25 -21.12 0.53
C PRO A 51 13.66 -21.63 1.85
N GLY A 52 12.35 -21.42 2.06
CA GLY A 52 11.61 -21.89 3.24
C GLY A 52 11.68 -20.95 4.45
N GLU A 53 12.32 -19.80 4.35
CA GLU A 53 12.31 -18.76 5.38
C GLU A 53 11.27 -17.68 5.07
N GLU A 54 10.70 -17.11 6.14
CA GLU A 54 9.78 -15.98 6.02
C GLU A 54 10.55 -14.75 5.54
N GLY A 55 10.12 -14.15 4.43
CA GLY A 55 10.69 -12.92 3.91
C GLY A 55 10.25 -11.70 4.72
N ALA A 56 10.69 -10.52 4.30
CA ALA A 56 10.28 -9.24 4.88
C ALA A 56 10.07 -8.20 3.79
N THR A 57 9.28 -7.18 4.10
CA THR A 57 9.22 -5.98 3.26
C THR A 57 10.60 -5.34 3.19
N ARG A 58 11.07 -5.03 1.98
CA ARG A 58 12.29 -4.24 1.82
C ARG A 58 12.00 -2.77 2.08
N TRP A 59 12.58 -2.25 3.13
CA TRP A 59 12.49 -0.85 3.49
C TRP A 59 13.77 -0.10 3.05
N PHE A 60 13.59 1.02 2.36
CA PHE A 60 14.65 1.88 1.87
C PHE A 60 14.77 3.13 2.73
N SER A 61 15.97 3.68 2.83
CA SER A 61 16.17 5.04 3.37
C SER A 61 15.84 6.08 2.29
N LEU A 62 15.68 7.34 2.70
CA LEU A 62 15.54 8.46 1.76
C LEU A 62 16.76 8.57 0.83
N ALA A 63 17.96 8.40 1.38
CA ALA A 63 19.21 8.45 0.62
C ALA A 63 19.30 7.35 -0.44
N ASP A 64 18.81 6.12 -0.14
CA ASP A 64 18.76 5.04 -1.13
C ASP A 64 17.90 5.47 -2.32
N LEU A 65 16.66 5.96 -2.06
CA LEU A 65 15.73 6.33 -3.13
C LEU A 65 16.25 7.51 -3.96
N GLN A 66 16.89 8.48 -3.31
CA GLN A 66 17.52 9.61 -4.01
C GLN A 66 18.69 9.14 -4.90
N SER A 67 19.51 8.19 -4.43
CA SER A 67 20.59 7.61 -5.21
C SER A 67 20.11 6.84 -6.45
N TYR A 68 18.89 6.30 -6.40
CA TYR A 68 18.22 5.65 -7.53
C TYR A 68 17.52 6.64 -8.47
N GLY A 69 17.44 7.92 -8.11
CA GLY A 69 16.71 8.94 -8.88
C GLY A 69 15.20 8.77 -8.81
N PHE A 70 14.67 8.16 -7.75
CA PHE A 70 13.24 7.94 -7.60
C PHE A 70 12.52 9.21 -7.12
N PRO A 71 11.27 9.46 -7.57
CA PRO A 71 10.50 10.67 -7.26
C PRO A 71 9.91 10.60 -5.84
N VAL A 72 10.75 10.79 -4.82
CA VAL A 72 10.39 10.64 -3.40
C VAL A 72 9.27 11.57 -2.95
N GLU A 73 9.09 12.70 -3.63
CA GLU A 73 8.01 13.65 -3.39
C GLU A 73 6.62 13.10 -3.72
N GLN A 74 6.54 12.00 -4.45
CA GLN A 74 5.30 11.29 -4.77
C GLN A 74 4.96 10.20 -3.75
N ALA A 75 5.79 10.01 -2.72
CA ALA A 75 5.56 8.98 -1.72
C ALA A 75 4.33 9.30 -0.83
N TYR A 76 3.59 8.26 -0.47
CA TYR A 76 2.41 8.34 0.40
C TYR A 76 2.80 8.04 1.84
N PHE A 77 2.39 8.89 2.78
CA PHE A 77 2.61 8.66 4.20
C PHE A 77 1.67 7.59 4.73
N LEU A 78 2.20 6.51 5.25
CA LEU A 78 1.43 5.40 5.81
C LEU A 78 1.20 5.55 7.33
N GLY A 79 2.09 6.24 8.01
CA GLY A 79 2.08 6.43 9.47
C GLY A 79 3.48 6.41 10.07
N THR A 80 3.59 6.43 11.39
CA THR A 80 4.86 6.21 12.10
C THR A 80 4.88 4.83 12.76
N HIS A 81 6.05 4.20 12.78
CA HIS A 81 6.21 2.90 13.41
C HIS A 81 6.48 3.04 14.91
N PRO A 82 5.80 2.28 15.79
CA PRO A 82 5.90 2.45 17.25
C PRO A 82 7.28 2.09 17.81
N SER A 83 8.07 1.27 17.14
CA SER A 83 9.38 0.84 17.65
C SER A 83 10.46 1.93 17.57
N ASP A 84 10.39 2.84 16.59
CA ASP A 84 11.41 3.84 16.33
C ASP A 84 10.85 5.25 16.11
N GLY A 85 9.51 5.41 16.12
CA GLY A 85 8.82 6.67 15.85
C GLY A 85 8.95 7.17 14.41
N GLY A 86 9.68 6.46 13.55
CA GLY A 86 9.98 6.88 12.18
C GLY A 86 8.82 6.78 11.23
N GLY A 87 8.73 7.73 10.30
CA GLY A 87 7.76 7.74 9.22
C GLY A 87 7.92 6.51 8.31
N ARG A 88 6.79 5.92 7.94
CA ARG A 88 6.70 4.88 6.92
C ARG A 88 5.95 5.42 5.72
N PHE A 89 6.56 5.26 4.56
CA PHE A 89 6.05 5.78 3.29
C PHE A 89 5.96 4.67 2.26
N ALA A 90 5.07 4.81 1.29
CA ALA A 90 5.04 3.97 0.10
C ALA A 90 5.30 4.82 -1.13
N LEU A 91 6.17 4.36 -2.01
CA LEU A 91 6.47 4.95 -3.30
C LEU A 91 6.15 3.96 -4.41
N ALA A 92 5.28 4.33 -5.33
CA ALA A 92 5.00 3.52 -6.50
C ALA A 92 5.79 4.05 -7.70
N ILE A 93 6.44 3.15 -8.43
CA ILE A 93 7.23 3.45 -9.62
C ILE A 93 6.86 2.51 -10.77
N SER A 94 7.11 2.94 -12.00
CA SER A 94 6.95 2.11 -13.18
C SER A 94 8.07 1.06 -13.29
N GLU A 95 7.81 -0.01 -14.04
CA GLU A 95 8.85 -1.00 -14.36
C GLU A 95 10.03 -0.38 -15.12
N ASP A 96 9.76 0.57 -16.01
CA ASP A 96 10.82 1.22 -16.78
C ASP A 96 11.75 2.03 -15.89
N LEU A 97 11.21 2.78 -14.92
CA LEU A 97 12.01 3.50 -13.95
C LEU A 97 12.82 2.55 -13.05
N ALA A 98 12.22 1.44 -12.64
CA ALA A 98 12.92 0.43 -11.85
C ALA A 98 14.11 -0.20 -12.60
N LYS A 99 13.98 -0.42 -13.94
CA LYS A 99 15.05 -1.00 -14.79
C LYS A 99 16.18 -0.01 -15.10
N THR A 100 15.85 1.28 -15.18
CA THR A 100 16.83 2.34 -15.52
C THR A 100 17.55 2.91 -14.31
N ALA A 101 17.19 2.51 -13.10
CA ALA A 101 17.87 2.92 -11.88
C ALA A 101 19.37 2.53 -11.91
N PRO A 102 20.28 3.36 -11.38
CA PRO A 102 21.74 3.08 -11.40
C PRO A 102 22.16 1.76 -10.74
N ASN A 103 21.36 1.28 -9.79
CA ASN A 103 21.44 -0.06 -9.23
C ASN A 103 20.09 -0.71 -9.44
N PRO A 104 19.94 -1.58 -10.47
CA PRO A 104 18.62 -2.12 -10.81
C PRO A 104 17.96 -2.78 -9.59
N VAL A 105 16.71 -2.44 -9.37
CA VAL A 105 15.87 -3.10 -8.36
C VAL A 105 15.76 -4.62 -8.63
N GLU A 106 16.20 -5.09 -9.80
CA GLU A 106 16.28 -6.51 -10.18
C GLU A 106 17.21 -7.36 -9.31
N THR A 107 18.22 -6.75 -8.68
CA THR A 107 19.00 -7.42 -7.61
C THR A 107 18.20 -7.51 -6.30
N MET A 108 17.08 -6.80 -6.22
CA MET A 108 16.15 -6.80 -5.11
C MET A 108 14.97 -7.66 -5.49
N HIS A 109 15.11 -8.95 -5.46
CA HIS A 109 14.15 -10.03 -5.66
C HIS A 109 12.79 -9.69 -6.31
N PRO A 110 12.32 -10.48 -7.27
CA PRO A 110 11.16 -10.16 -8.08
C PRO A 110 9.94 -9.92 -7.20
N ALA A 111 9.31 -8.78 -7.43
CA ALA A 111 8.06 -8.43 -6.81
C ALA A 111 7.00 -9.49 -7.15
N VAL A 112 6.47 -10.14 -6.15
CA VAL A 112 5.37 -11.09 -6.26
C VAL A 112 4.07 -10.35 -5.93
N ASP A 113 2.94 -10.78 -6.50
CA ASP A 113 1.67 -10.15 -6.16
C ASP A 113 1.27 -10.41 -4.70
N LEU A 114 0.56 -9.44 -4.11
CA LEU A 114 0.18 -9.47 -2.70
C LEU A 114 -0.65 -10.70 -2.32
N ARG A 115 -1.52 -11.17 -3.23
CA ARG A 115 -2.38 -12.32 -2.96
C ARG A 115 -1.54 -13.59 -2.82
N SER A 116 -0.57 -13.78 -3.71
CA SER A 116 0.36 -14.91 -3.63
C SER A 116 1.18 -14.87 -2.35
N LEU A 117 1.70 -13.69 -1.95
CA LEU A 117 2.43 -13.52 -0.69
C LEU A 117 1.57 -13.87 0.52
N ALA A 118 0.30 -13.44 0.54
CA ALA A 118 -0.61 -13.71 1.63
C ALA A 118 -1.02 -15.20 1.71
N MET A 119 -1.26 -15.84 0.56
CA MET A 119 -1.66 -17.26 0.51
C MET A 119 -0.51 -18.21 0.86
N GLN A 120 0.71 -17.84 0.51
CA GLN A 120 1.91 -18.62 0.82
C GLN A 120 2.45 -18.35 2.21
N GLU A 121 1.83 -17.43 2.95
CA GLU A 121 2.33 -16.95 4.26
C GLU A 121 3.81 -16.54 4.21
N ALA A 122 4.21 -15.95 3.08
CA ALA A 122 5.60 -15.65 2.76
C ALA A 122 6.16 -14.44 3.53
N LEU A 123 5.30 -13.65 4.16
CA LEU A 123 5.65 -12.45 4.93
C LEU A 123 4.85 -12.39 6.24
N PRO A 124 5.35 -11.68 7.27
CA PRO A 124 4.59 -11.39 8.48
C PRO A 124 3.24 -10.71 8.16
N SER A 125 2.21 -11.00 8.95
CA SER A 125 0.86 -10.42 8.77
C SER A 125 0.86 -8.90 8.80
N GLU A 126 1.77 -8.28 9.56
CA GLU A 126 1.95 -6.83 9.60
C GLU A 126 2.44 -6.28 8.26
N ASP A 127 3.41 -6.96 7.63
CA ASP A 127 3.93 -6.59 6.31
C ASP A 127 2.85 -6.72 5.24
N ILE A 128 2.13 -7.85 5.21
CA ILE A 128 1.01 -8.07 4.28
C ILE A 128 -0.04 -6.97 4.41
N SER A 129 -0.39 -6.58 5.65
CA SER A 129 -1.38 -5.53 5.90
C SER A 129 -0.88 -4.16 5.46
N THR A 130 0.39 -3.85 5.70
CA THR A 130 1.00 -2.57 5.32
C THR A 130 1.14 -2.45 3.80
N ILE A 131 1.55 -3.53 3.11
CA ILE A 131 1.60 -3.61 1.64
C ILE A 131 0.18 -3.45 1.07
N GLY A 132 -0.82 -4.12 1.66
CA GLY A 132 -2.21 -4.01 1.23
C GLY A 132 -2.73 -2.58 1.30
N MET A 133 -2.43 -1.86 2.38
CA MET A 133 -2.77 -0.45 2.54
C MET A 133 -2.06 0.43 1.50
N ALA A 134 -0.77 0.24 1.30
CA ALA A 134 0.03 0.98 0.32
C ALA A 134 -0.49 0.76 -1.11
N LYS A 135 -0.76 -0.50 -1.47
CA LYS A 135 -1.29 -0.89 -2.78
C LYS A 135 -2.70 -0.32 -3.02
N ALA A 136 -3.60 -0.41 -2.04
CA ALA A 136 -4.94 0.15 -2.15
C ALA A 136 -4.91 1.67 -2.36
N LEU A 137 -4.02 2.37 -1.63
CA LEU A 137 -3.85 3.81 -1.76
C LEU A 137 -3.30 4.18 -3.14
N HIS A 138 -2.30 3.45 -3.63
CA HIS A 138 -1.74 3.66 -4.96
C HIS A 138 -2.78 3.44 -6.06
N HIS A 139 -3.50 2.32 -6.03
CA HIS A 139 -4.57 2.02 -6.99
C HIS A 139 -5.65 3.11 -7.02
N TRP A 140 -6.04 3.61 -5.82
CA TRP A 140 -6.98 4.72 -5.76
C TRP A 140 -6.40 5.99 -6.42
N HIS A 141 -5.13 6.31 -6.22
CA HIS A 141 -4.49 7.46 -6.88
C HIS A 141 -4.50 7.34 -8.40
N ASP A 142 -4.28 6.14 -8.92
CA ASP A 142 -4.29 5.89 -10.36
C ASP A 142 -5.69 6.05 -10.98
N THR A 143 -6.73 5.65 -10.26
CA THR A 143 -8.13 5.74 -10.72
C THR A 143 -8.76 7.10 -10.46
N ALA A 144 -8.24 7.91 -9.55
CA ALA A 144 -8.80 9.19 -9.13
C ALA A 144 -8.07 10.42 -9.71
N ARG A 145 -7.37 10.28 -10.83
CA ARG A 145 -6.58 11.37 -11.46
C ARG A 145 -7.42 12.54 -11.92
N TYR A 146 -8.70 12.30 -12.20
CA TYR A 146 -9.63 13.31 -12.68
C TYR A 146 -10.86 13.40 -11.76
N CYS A 147 -11.41 14.62 -11.64
CA CYS A 147 -12.57 14.89 -10.83
C CYS A 147 -13.84 14.32 -11.46
N GLY A 148 -14.58 13.46 -10.76
CA GLY A 148 -15.82 12.88 -11.23
C GLY A 148 -16.96 13.90 -11.40
N GLN A 149 -16.81 15.14 -10.92
CA GLN A 149 -17.82 16.18 -11.07
C GLN A 149 -17.56 17.08 -12.29
N CYS A 150 -16.31 17.50 -12.52
CA CYS A 150 -16.00 18.50 -13.56
C CYS A 150 -14.95 18.06 -14.57
N GLY A 151 -14.41 16.86 -14.45
CA GLY A 151 -13.36 16.32 -15.32
C GLY A 151 -11.97 16.94 -15.13
N GLY A 152 -11.82 17.97 -14.27
CA GLY A 152 -10.55 18.62 -14.01
C GLY A 152 -9.53 17.72 -13.32
N ALA A 153 -8.23 17.94 -13.54
CA ALA A 153 -7.17 17.18 -12.89
C ALA A 153 -7.19 17.37 -11.38
N THR A 154 -6.86 16.31 -10.66
CA THR A 154 -6.77 16.32 -9.19
C THR A 154 -5.32 16.24 -8.74
N ALA A 155 -4.97 16.86 -7.62
CA ALA A 155 -3.66 16.84 -6.99
C ALA A 155 -3.69 16.05 -5.67
N ILE A 156 -2.60 15.38 -5.35
CA ILE A 156 -2.39 14.66 -4.09
C ILE A 156 -2.24 15.65 -2.95
N LYS A 157 -2.89 15.39 -1.83
CA LYS A 157 -2.87 16.18 -0.60
C LYS A 157 -2.84 15.26 0.63
N ASP A 158 -2.57 15.84 1.80
CA ASP A 158 -2.64 15.18 3.11
C ASP A 158 -1.80 13.88 3.17
N GLY A 159 -0.55 13.98 2.73
CA GLY A 159 0.38 12.84 2.71
C GLY A 159 -0.09 11.66 1.85
N GLY A 160 -0.96 11.91 0.86
CA GLY A 160 -1.52 10.87 -0.01
C GLY A 160 -2.93 10.40 0.34
N TRP A 161 -3.55 10.91 1.41
CA TRP A 161 -4.87 10.45 1.87
C TRP A 161 -6.05 11.28 1.36
N ARG A 162 -5.77 12.28 0.55
CA ARG A 162 -6.78 13.12 -0.11
C ARG A 162 -6.28 13.54 -1.49
N ARG A 163 -7.19 13.75 -2.41
CA ARG A 163 -6.95 14.49 -3.66
C ARG A 163 -7.87 15.70 -3.72
N ALA A 164 -7.40 16.79 -4.29
CA ALA A 164 -8.18 18.01 -4.49
C ALA A 164 -8.22 18.35 -5.98
N CYS A 165 -9.39 18.68 -6.49
CA CYS A 165 -9.57 19.13 -7.86
C CYS A 165 -9.03 20.57 -8.02
N GLY A 166 -8.13 20.78 -9.00
CA GLY A 166 -7.61 22.11 -9.29
C GLY A 166 -8.62 23.08 -9.91
N SER A 167 -9.72 22.57 -10.48
CA SER A 167 -10.73 23.39 -11.16
C SER A 167 -11.91 23.75 -10.29
N CYS A 168 -12.48 22.82 -9.51
CA CYS A 168 -13.68 23.04 -8.71
C CYS A 168 -13.49 22.89 -7.21
N ASN A 169 -12.25 22.67 -6.74
CA ASN A 169 -11.86 22.47 -5.34
C ASN A 169 -12.54 21.28 -4.65
N ARG A 170 -13.23 20.39 -5.38
CA ARG A 170 -13.83 19.20 -4.78
C ARG A 170 -12.75 18.30 -4.23
N GLN A 171 -13.00 17.80 -3.01
CA GLN A 171 -12.13 16.87 -2.33
C GLN A 171 -12.57 15.44 -2.62
N HIS A 172 -11.59 14.56 -2.78
CA HIS A 172 -11.76 13.13 -3.00
C HIS A 172 -10.94 12.36 -1.96
N PHE A 173 -11.53 11.31 -1.42
CA PHE A 173 -10.91 10.47 -0.39
C PHE A 173 -10.90 9.02 -0.85
N PRO A 174 -9.93 8.19 -0.40
CA PRO A 174 -9.97 6.76 -0.62
C PRO A 174 -11.28 6.19 -0.09
N ARG A 175 -11.94 5.35 -0.89
CA ARG A 175 -13.18 4.71 -0.50
C ARG A 175 -12.87 3.32 0.03
N THR A 176 -13.43 2.99 1.19
CA THR A 176 -13.43 1.66 1.77
C THR A 176 -14.88 1.27 1.99
N ASP A 177 -15.36 0.28 1.24
CA ASP A 177 -16.70 -0.26 1.43
C ASP A 177 -16.64 -1.37 2.49
N PRO A 178 -17.51 -1.37 3.51
CA PRO A 178 -17.58 -2.45 4.47
C PRO A 178 -18.07 -3.73 3.76
N VAL A 179 -17.34 -4.81 3.92
CA VAL A 179 -17.69 -6.11 3.37
C VAL A 179 -17.75 -7.13 4.51
N VAL A 180 -18.80 -7.94 4.52
CA VAL A 180 -18.97 -9.02 5.47
C VAL A 180 -19.05 -10.36 4.74
N ILE A 181 -18.50 -11.39 5.35
CA ILE A 181 -18.74 -12.79 4.96
C ILE A 181 -19.67 -13.36 6.00
N MET A 182 -20.83 -13.84 5.56
CA MET A 182 -21.89 -14.38 6.41
C MET A 182 -22.09 -15.85 6.15
N LEU A 183 -22.32 -16.62 7.20
CA LEU A 183 -22.83 -17.96 7.14
C LEU A 183 -24.33 -17.89 7.43
N ILE A 184 -25.19 -18.10 6.42
CA ILE A 184 -26.65 -18.10 6.59
C ILE A 184 -27.09 -19.55 6.74
N THR A 185 -27.61 -19.90 7.93
CA THR A 185 -28.01 -21.24 8.28
C THR A 185 -29.50 -21.35 8.62
N HIS A 186 -30.11 -22.48 8.29
CA HIS A 186 -31.44 -22.86 8.78
C HIS A 186 -31.41 -24.33 9.22
N GLY A 187 -31.46 -24.58 10.50
CA GLY A 187 -31.27 -25.93 11.07
C GLY A 187 -29.84 -26.45 10.74
N HIS A 188 -29.78 -27.50 9.96
CA HIS A 188 -28.51 -28.09 9.48
C HIS A 188 -28.15 -27.66 8.04
N ASP A 189 -28.97 -26.85 7.40
CA ASP A 189 -28.77 -26.39 6.04
C ASP A 189 -27.96 -25.08 6.01
N LEU A 190 -27.16 -24.92 4.95
CA LEU A 190 -26.34 -23.74 4.67
C LEU A 190 -26.74 -23.17 3.32
N LEU A 191 -27.08 -21.87 3.28
CA LEU A 191 -27.31 -21.16 2.04
C LEU A 191 -25.96 -20.84 1.38
N LEU A 192 -25.74 -21.42 0.21
CA LEU A 192 -24.61 -21.11 -0.66
C LEU A 192 -25.11 -20.44 -1.94
N GLY A 193 -24.36 -19.44 -2.39
CA GLY A 193 -24.63 -18.75 -3.65
C GLY A 193 -23.38 -18.75 -4.54
N ARG A 194 -23.58 -18.88 -5.84
CA ARG A 194 -22.53 -18.81 -6.86
C ARG A 194 -22.88 -17.76 -7.90
N SER A 195 -21.91 -16.92 -8.27
CA SER A 195 -22.08 -15.98 -9.39
C SER A 195 -22.07 -16.71 -10.73
N PRO A 196 -22.90 -16.25 -11.74
CA PRO A 196 -22.96 -16.84 -13.06
C PRO A 196 -21.61 -16.85 -13.74
N GLY A 197 -20.73 -17.20 -13.89
CA GLY A 197 -19.39 -17.13 -14.51
C GLY A 197 -18.32 -17.88 -13.71
N TRP A 198 -18.69 -18.41 -12.56
CA TRP A 198 -17.77 -19.25 -11.79
C TRP A 198 -17.85 -20.71 -12.28
N PRO A 199 -16.73 -21.45 -12.25
CA PRO A 199 -16.73 -22.86 -12.65
C PRO A 199 -17.71 -23.70 -11.84
N ASP A 200 -18.18 -24.78 -12.43
CA ASP A 200 -19.03 -25.76 -11.74
C ASP A 200 -18.24 -26.41 -10.60
N GLY A 201 -18.89 -26.53 -9.43
CA GLY A 201 -18.27 -27.09 -8.23
C GLY A 201 -17.56 -26.08 -7.32
N MET A 202 -17.59 -24.81 -7.68
CA MET A 202 -17.13 -23.71 -6.80
C MET A 202 -18.29 -23.07 -6.06
#